data_4a5e9eb1d262aa00da5dcd52068a6627
#
_entry.id   4a5e9eb1d262aa00da5dcd52068a6627
#
_cell.length_a   1.000
_cell.length_b   1.000
_cell.length_c   1.000
_cell.angle_alpha   90.00
_cell.angle_beta   90.00
_cell.angle_gamma   90.00
#
_symmetry.space_group_name_H-M   'P 1'
#
loop_
_entity.id
_entity.type
_entity.pdbx_description
1 polymer ?
#
loop_
_entity_poly.entity_id
_entity_poly.type
_entity_poly.pdbx_seq_one_letter_code
_entity_poly.pdbx_strand_id
1 'polypeptide(L)'
;DRDREPPCEGMEKIFVKDFQFLKLGKCYEESQNWGEKSDLLRYEILYREGGVYADHDANCLRPFSGLHRGYDFFCGLETPHEAFVGRNVTCGNGVIG
;
A
#
# COMPACT_ATOMS: atom_id res chain seq x y z
N ASP A 1 4.89 -10.98 -9.40
CA ASP A 1 5.35 -11.55 -10.66
C ASP A 1 6.74 -12.14 -10.47
N ARG A 2 6.92 -13.44 -10.77
CA ARG A 2 8.20 -14.13 -10.52
C ARG A 2 9.33 -13.62 -11.42
N ASP A 3 8.97 -13.09 -12.58
CA ASP A 3 9.90 -12.79 -13.67
C ASP A 3 10.32 -11.31 -13.70
N ARG A 4 9.75 -10.46 -12.83
CA ARG A 4 10.15 -9.07 -12.76
C ARG A 4 11.24 -8.85 -11.73
N GLU A 5 12.34 -8.26 -12.17
CA GLU A 5 13.37 -7.75 -11.28
C GLU A 5 12.93 -6.41 -10.65
N PRO A 6 13.43 -6.08 -9.45
CA PRO A 6 13.20 -4.78 -8.84
C PRO A 6 13.63 -3.65 -9.79
N PRO A 7 12.85 -2.56 -9.89
CA PRO A 7 13.14 -1.48 -10.84
C PRO A 7 14.36 -0.62 -10.49
N CYS A 8 14.84 -0.71 -9.26
CA CYS A 8 15.97 0.08 -8.78
C CYS A 8 16.98 -0.78 -8.02
N GLU A 9 18.25 -0.39 -8.11
CA GLU A 9 19.30 -0.98 -7.32
C GLU A 9 19.06 -0.77 -5.80
N GLY A 10 19.35 -1.79 -5.02
CA GLY A 10 19.14 -1.77 -3.56
C GLY A 10 17.75 -2.17 -3.09
N MET A 11 16.80 -2.41 -4.00
CA MET A 11 15.50 -2.99 -3.65
C MET A 11 15.61 -4.49 -3.39
N GLU A 12 14.98 -4.95 -2.32
CA GLU A 12 14.85 -6.35 -2.02
C GLU A 12 13.56 -6.91 -2.60
N LYS A 13 13.64 -8.09 -3.25
CA LYS A 13 12.50 -8.79 -3.80
C LYS A 13 12.03 -9.86 -2.83
N ILE A 14 10.82 -9.70 -2.31
CA ILE A 14 10.19 -10.66 -1.41
C ILE A 14 8.99 -11.29 -2.12
N PHE A 15 8.92 -12.63 -2.09
CA PHE A 15 7.78 -13.34 -2.65
C PHE A 15 6.66 -13.48 -1.62
N VAL A 16 5.42 -13.22 -2.03
CA VAL A 16 4.25 -13.31 -1.15
C VAL A 16 4.13 -14.67 -0.47
N LYS A 17 4.52 -15.75 -1.14
CA LYS A 17 4.51 -17.11 -0.57
C LYS A 17 5.44 -17.28 0.65
N ASP A 18 6.47 -16.42 0.74
CA ASP A 18 7.45 -16.45 1.83
C ASP A 18 7.09 -15.43 2.93
N PHE A 19 6.03 -14.64 2.69
CA PHE A 19 5.54 -13.64 3.64
C PHE A 19 4.58 -14.28 4.67
N GLN A 20 4.85 -14.04 5.93
CA GLN A 20 4.03 -14.56 7.03
C GLN A 20 3.01 -13.52 7.47
N PHE A 21 1.74 -13.78 7.19
CA PHE A 21 0.64 -12.96 7.66
C PHE A 21 0.42 -13.10 9.17
N LEU A 22 0.13 -11.99 9.84
CA LEU A 22 -0.21 -11.95 11.26
C LEU A 22 -1.71 -11.75 11.51
N LYS A 23 -2.38 -10.96 10.67
CA LYS A 23 -3.77 -10.54 10.86
C LYS A 23 -4.69 -10.88 9.69
N LEU A 24 -4.27 -10.58 8.47
CA LEU A 24 -5.13 -10.60 7.29
C LEU A 24 -4.98 -11.85 6.41
N GLY A 25 -4.19 -12.83 6.84
CA GLY A 25 -3.90 -14.03 6.04
C GLY A 25 -5.15 -14.76 5.57
N LYS A 26 -6.14 -14.97 6.46
CA LYS A 26 -7.40 -15.61 6.11
C LYS A 26 -8.16 -14.82 5.04
N CYS A 27 -8.31 -13.52 5.21
CA CYS A 27 -8.96 -12.64 4.22
C CYS A 27 -8.23 -12.67 2.87
N TYR A 28 -6.89 -12.68 2.92
CA TYR A 28 -6.06 -12.78 1.72
C TYR A 28 -6.28 -14.10 0.97
N GLU A 29 -6.38 -15.22 1.65
CA GLU A 29 -6.65 -16.54 1.04
C GLU A 29 -8.05 -16.63 0.44
N GLU A 30 -9.06 -16.13 1.15
CA GLU A 30 -10.47 -16.14 0.73
C GLU A 30 -10.78 -15.18 -0.42
N SER A 31 -10.01 -14.10 -0.58
CA SER A 31 -10.21 -13.15 -1.67
C SER A 31 -9.97 -13.80 -3.05
N GLN A 32 -10.85 -13.50 -4.00
CA GLN A 32 -10.74 -13.94 -5.39
C GLN A 32 -10.19 -12.84 -6.32
N ASN A 33 -10.09 -11.63 -5.82
CA ASN A 33 -9.69 -10.44 -6.57
C ASN A 33 -8.23 -10.09 -6.26
N TRP A 34 -7.39 -9.98 -7.29
CA TRP A 34 -5.99 -9.62 -7.13
C TRP A 34 -5.77 -8.20 -6.62
N GLY A 35 -6.68 -7.25 -6.94
CA GLY A 35 -6.66 -5.90 -6.37
C GLY A 35 -6.87 -5.92 -4.88
N GLU A 36 -7.93 -6.63 -4.43
CA GLU A 36 -8.21 -6.82 -3.00
C GLU A 36 -7.07 -7.54 -2.26
N LYS A 37 -6.48 -8.57 -2.87
CA LYS A 37 -5.29 -9.23 -2.32
C LYS A 37 -4.11 -8.26 -2.16
N SER A 38 -3.91 -7.38 -3.13
CA SER A 38 -2.89 -6.35 -3.06
C SER A 38 -3.14 -5.37 -1.92
N ASP A 39 -4.39 -4.95 -1.73
CA ASP A 39 -4.79 -4.05 -0.64
C ASP A 39 -4.57 -4.70 0.73
N LEU A 40 -5.00 -5.94 0.90
CA LEU A 40 -4.79 -6.68 2.15
C LEU A 40 -3.30 -6.87 2.46
N LEU A 41 -2.50 -7.19 1.44
CA LEU A 41 -1.07 -7.40 1.60
C LEU A 41 -0.33 -6.11 2.01
N ARG A 42 -0.65 -4.96 1.40
CA ARG A 42 -0.04 -3.68 1.75
C ARG A 42 -0.31 -3.29 3.19
N TYR A 43 -1.54 -3.48 3.68
CA TYR A 43 -1.88 -3.22 5.07
C TYR A 43 -1.15 -4.15 6.04
N GLU A 44 -1.05 -5.42 5.70
CA GLU A 44 -0.32 -6.39 6.52
C GLU A 44 1.17 -6.06 6.60
N ILE A 45 1.79 -5.70 5.47
CA ILE A 45 3.20 -5.29 5.43
C ILE A 45 3.43 -4.04 6.28
N LEU A 46 2.62 -3.00 6.10
CA LEU A 46 2.73 -1.76 6.88
C LEU A 46 2.50 -2.01 8.38
N TYR A 47 1.58 -2.89 8.73
CA TYR A 47 1.34 -3.27 10.13
C TYR A 47 2.55 -3.96 10.76
N ARG A 48 3.24 -4.81 10.00
CA ARG A 48 4.40 -5.57 10.48
C ARG A 48 5.69 -4.78 10.51
N GLU A 49 5.98 -4.12 9.40
CA GLU A 49 7.29 -3.54 9.13
C GLU A 49 7.28 -2.01 9.28
N GLY A 50 6.09 -1.40 9.27
CA GLY A 50 5.99 0.06 9.19
C GLY A 50 6.43 0.60 7.82
N GLY A 51 6.89 1.84 7.81
CA GLY A 51 7.41 2.47 6.61
C GLY A 51 6.34 3.14 5.75
N VAL A 52 6.62 3.26 4.46
CA VAL A 52 5.72 3.89 3.48
C VAL A 52 5.48 2.93 2.33
N TYR A 53 4.21 2.67 2.05
CA TYR A 53 3.80 2.00 0.82
C TYR A 53 3.56 3.04 -0.29
N ALA A 54 3.96 2.72 -1.48
CA ALA A 54 3.63 3.47 -2.68
C ALA A 54 3.33 2.50 -3.83
N ASP A 55 2.28 2.78 -4.60
CA ASP A 55 1.99 2.05 -5.83
C ASP A 55 3.13 2.20 -6.84
N HIS A 56 3.32 1.20 -7.67
CA HIS A 56 4.43 1.14 -8.63
C HIS A 56 4.37 2.22 -9.73
N ASP A 57 3.23 2.84 -9.93
CA ASP A 57 2.98 3.95 -10.86
C ASP A 57 3.00 5.33 -10.18
N ALA A 58 3.27 5.37 -8.88
CA ALA A 58 3.47 6.61 -8.14
C ALA A 58 4.85 7.21 -8.42
N ASN A 59 4.91 8.50 -8.73
CA ASN A 59 6.15 9.23 -8.91
C ASN A 59 6.53 10.00 -7.64
N CYS A 60 7.70 9.74 -7.10
CA CYS A 60 8.25 10.47 -5.97
C CYS A 60 8.78 11.83 -6.41
N LEU A 61 8.05 12.90 -6.11
CA LEU A 61 8.46 14.28 -6.42
C LEU A 61 9.22 14.95 -5.29
N ARG A 62 9.05 14.48 -4.04
CA ARG A 62 9.70 14.99 -2.84
C ARG A 62 9.90 13.88 -1.81
N PRO A 63 10.96 13.97 -0.99
CA PRO A 63 11.15 13.02 0.11
C PRO A 63 9.98 13.02 1.11
N PHE A 64 9.64 11.84 1.64
CA PHE A 64 8.61 11.69 2.68
C PHE A 64 9.07 12.12 4.08
N SER A 65 10.33 12.52 4.25
CA SER A 65 10.92 12.85 5.56
C SER A 65 10.16 13.91 6.35
N GLY A 66 9.50 14.86 5.68
CA GLY A 66 8.65 15.87 6.32
C GLY A 66 7.36 15.27 6.89
N LEU A 67 6.73 14.35 6.16
CA LEU A 67 5.51 13.66 6.60
C LEU A 67 5.82 12.66 7.71
N HIS A 68 6.82 11.82 7.50
CA HIS A 68 7.25 10.80 8.45
C HIS A 68 7.65 11.35 9.85
N ARG A 69 8.20 12.59 9.92
CA ARG A 69 8.55 13.22 11.19
C ARG A 69 7.41 13.94 11.87
N GLY A 70 6.39 14.33 11.11
CA GLY A 70 5.31 15.18 11.60
C GLY A 70 4.00 14.46 11.90
N TYR A 71 3.84 13.26 11.38
CA TYR A 71 2.56 12.53 11.45
C TYR A 71 2.79 11.05 11.72
N ASP A 72 1.92 10.48 12.55
CA ASP A 72 1.88 9.03 12.83
C ASP A 72 1.21 8.24 11.71
N PHE A 73 0.46 8.93 10.86
CA PHE A 73 -0.22 8.37 9.70
C PHE A 73 -0.43 9.44 8.61
N PHE A 74 -0.27 9.06 7.37
CA PHE A 74 -0.64 9.88 6.21
C PHE A 74 -1.09 9.02 5.03
N CYS A 75 -1.96 9.57 4.19
CA CYS A 75 -2.41 8.93 2.95
C CYS A 75 -2.75 9.96 1.89
N GLY A 76 -2.90 9.53 0.64
CA GLY A 76 -3.45 10.35 -0.42
C GLY A 76 -4.94 10.62 -0.21
N LEU A 77 -5.43 11.75 -0.68
CA LEU A 77 -6.87 12.01 -0.79
C LEU A 77 -7.33 11.63 -2.20
N GLU A 78 -8.39 10.85 -2.29
CA GLU A 78 -9.05 10.60 -3.56
C GLU A 78 -9.96 11.77 -3.95
N THR A 79 -9.98 12.06 -5.24
CA THR A 79 -10.95 13.02 -5.77
C THR A 79 -12.35 12.50 -5.51
N PRO A 80 -13.28 13.33 -4.98
CA PRO A 80 -14.66 12.92 -4.78
C PRO A 80 -15.25 12.41 -6.09
N HIS A 81 -15.65 11.16 -6.12
CA HIS A 81 -16.32 10.58 -7.26
C HIS A 81 -17.80 11.03 -7.27
N GLU A 82 -18.33 11.44 -8.42
CA GLU A 82 -19.72 11.90 -8.53
C GLU A 82 -20.75 10.87 -8.04
N ALA A 83 -20.42 9.57 -8.11
CA ALA A 83 -21.25 8.49 -7.61
C ALA A 83 -21.36 8.47 -6.07
N PHE A 84 -20.44 9.10 -5.35
CA PHE A 84 -20.47 9.26 -3.90
C PHE A 84 -20.82 10.70 -3.54
N VAL A 85 -21.99 11.16 -3.97
CA VAL A 85 -22.54 12.50 -3.64
C VAL A 85 -22.98 12.54 -2.16
N GLY A 86 -22.05 12.21 -1.31
CA GLY A 86 -22.11 12.45 0.12
C GLY A 86 -20.78 13.06 0.52
N ARG A 87 -20.78 13.97 1.43
CA ARG A 87 -19.67 14.81 1.93
C ARG A 87 -18.48 14.02 2.52
N ASN A 88 -18.19 12.84 2.00
CA ASN A 88 -17.16 11.96 2.55
C ASN A 88 -15.83 12.19 1.82
N VAL A 89 -14.81 12.48 2.58
CA VAL A 89 -13.43 12.45 2.12
C VAL A 89 -13.00 10.98 2.11
N THR A 90 -12.56 10.49 0.95
CA THR A 90 -12.03 9.13 0.82
C THR A 90 -10.52 9.17 0.84
N CYS A 91 -9.93 8.38 1.71
CA CYS A 91 -8.49 8.16 1.74
C CYS A 91 -8.12 7.12 0.69
N GLY A 92 -7.26 7.51 -0.25
CA GLY A 92 -6.66 6.58 -1.19
C GLY A 92 -5.59 5.74 -0.52
N ASN A 93 -5.43 4.51 -0.97
CA ASN A 93 -4.43 3.58 -0.43
C ASN A 93 -3.23 3.36 -1.36
N GLY A 94 -3.11 4.15 -2.41
CA GLY A 94 -1.98 4.12 -3.35
C GLY A 94 -0.66 4.66 -2.76
N VAL A 95 -0.76 5.53 -1.75
CA VAL A 95 0.38 5.99 -0.93
C VAL A 95 -0.09 6.07 0.52
N ILE A 96 0.56 5.31 1.39
CA ILE A 96 0.24 5.24 2.82
C ILE A 96 1.54 5.14 3.63
N GLY A 97 1.62 5.85 4.73
CA GLY A 97 2.74 5.76 5.67
C GLY A 97 2.34 6.05 7.10
#